data_3c5353e7c24787362eaaa3f17e4d04fa
#
_entry.id   3c5353e7c24787362eaaa3f17e4d04fa
#
_cell.length_a   1.000
_cell.length_b   1.000
_cell.length_c   1.000
_cell.angle_alpha   90.00
_cell.angle_beta   90.00
_cell.angle_gamma   90.00
#
_symmetry.space_group_name_H-M   'P 1'
#
loop_
_entity.id
_entity.type
_entity.pdbx_description
1 polymer ?
#
loop_
_entity_poly.entity_id
_entity_poly.type
_entity_poly.pdbx_seq_one_letter_code
_entity_poly.pdbx_strand_id
1 'polypeptide(L)'
;PSADALSSLNLIRDRAGINSVEDAWGNPDFSLNLNKHTTQEGLREIIRSERLIELSFEGNRYNDLRRWKLAEEYFNSPVKGWSVDESTVEDYYTIKQVGVRSFNSPRDYFHPISINEITINPNLIQNPGW
;
A
#
# COMPACT_ATOMS: atom_id res chain seq x y z
N PRO A 1 21.30 -2.59 -1.01
CA PRO A 1 20.22 -3.58 -1.02
C PRO A 1 20.76 -4.96 -0.66
N SER A 2 19.97 -5.75 0.06
CA SER A 2 20.36 -7.12 0.40
C SER A 2 20.20 -8.02 -0.83
N ALA A 3 21.24 -8.82 -1.14
CA ALA A 3 21.20 -9.81 -2.22
C ALA A 3 20.09 -10.85 -1.96
N ASP A 4 19.86 -11.22 -0.71
CA ASP A 4 18.80 -12.16 -0.32
C ASP A 4 17.39 -11.62 -0.62
N ALA A 5 17.19 -10.30 -0.46
CA ALA A 5 15.92 -9.67 -0.78
C ALA A 5 15.63 -9.71 -2.29
N LEU A 6 16.63 -9.42 -3.13
CA LEU A 6 16.51 -9.52 -4.59
C LEU A 6 16.27 -10.95 -5.03
N SER A 7 17.04 -11.91 -4.50
CA SER A 7 16.85 -13.32 -4.81
C SER A 7 15.45 -13.82 -4.47
N SER A 8 14.95 -13.49 -3.27
CA SER A 8 13.60 -13.87 -2.85
C SER A 8 12.51 -13.25 -3.72
N LEU A 9 12.70 -12.00 -4.13
CA LEU A 9 11.75 -11.29 -4.99
C LEU A 9 11.73 -11.88 -6.41
N ASN A 10 12.92 -12.22 -6.93
CA ASN A 10 13.05 -12.82 -8.26
C ASN A 10 12.44 -14.24 -8.33
N LEU A 11 12.42 -15.01 -7.23
CA LEU A 11 11.69 -16.28 -7.19
C LEU A 11 10.19 -16.11 -7.39
N ILE A 12 9.60 -15.05 -6.81
CA ILE A 12 8.17 -14.73 -7.00
C ILE A 12 7.91 -14.34 -8.45
N ARG A 13 8.77 -13.49 -9.02
CA ARG A 13 8.66 -13.00 -10.39
C ARG A 13 8.85 -14.12 -11.44
N ASP A 14 9.80 -15.01 -11.20
CA ASP A 14 10.04 -16.19 -12.03
C ASP A 14 8.81 -17.11 -12.06
N ARG A 15 8.21 -17.38 -10.90
CA ARG A 15 6.94 -18.12 -10.81
C ARG A 15 5.83 -17.47 -11.64
N ALA A 16 5.77 -16.13 -11.69
CA ALA A 16 4.80 -15.38 -12.45
C ALA A 16 5.16 -15.27 -13.95
N GLY A 17 6.33 -15.74 -14.37
CA GLY A 17 6.81 -15.66 -15.76
C GLY A 17 7.15 -14.24 -16.22
N ILE A 18 7.57 -13.36 -15.30
CA ILE A 18 7.94 -11.97 -15.58
C ILE A 18 9.43 -11.73 -15.33
N ASN A 19 9.98 -10.68 -15.95
CA ASN A 19 11.39 -10.32 -15.86
C ASN A 19 11.88 -10.15 -14.42
N SER A 20 13.16 -10.42 -14.18
CA SER A 20 13.79 -10.15 -12.90
C SER A 20 13.65 -8.67 -12.48
N VAL A 21 13.86 -8.38 -11.21
CA VAL A 21 13.82 -6.99 -10.71
C VAL A 21 14.89 -6.15 -11.42
N GLU A 22 16.08 -6.71 -11.59
CA GLU A 22 17.20 -6.05 -12.23
C GLU A 22 16.88 -5.72 -13.70
N ASP A 23 16.33 -6.67 -14.44
CA ASP A 23 15.95 -6.47 -15.84
C ASP A 23 14.80 -5.48 -15.99
N ALA A 24 13.78 -5.60 -15.14
CA ALA A 24 12.61 -4.73 -15.21
C ALA A 24 12.92 -3.27 -14.85
N TRP A 25 13.75 -3.04 -13.83
CA TRP A 25 14.09 -1.70 -13.36
C TRP A 25 15.42 -1.17 -13.92
N GLY A 26 16.18 -1.99 -14.63
CA GLY A 26 17.40 -1.60 -15.35
C GLY A 26 17.17 -1.22 -16.81
N ASN A 27 16.02 -1.57 -17.39
CA ASN A 27 15.71 -1.35 -18.79
C ASN A 27 14.74 -0.17 -18.99
N PRO A 28 15.08 0.85 -19.80
CA PRO A 28 14.22 2.00 -20.07
C PRO A 28 12.91 1.65 -20.78
N ASP A 29 12.83 0.50 -21.45
CA ASP A 29 11.61 0.05 -22.10
C ASP A 29 10.55 -0.42 -21.10
N PHE A 30 10.97 -0.79 -19.87
CA PHE A 30 10.07 -1.31 -18.84
C PHE A 30 9.87 -0.35 -17.67
N SER A 31 10.78 0.59 -17.43
CA SER A 31 10.70 1.46 -16.26
C SER A 31 11.09 2.91 -16.58
N LEU A 32 10.25 3.84 -16.12
CA LEU A 32 10.56 5.27 -16.10
C LEU A 32 11.54 5.66 -14.97
N ASN A 33 11.67 4.82 -13.93
CA ASN A 33 12.54 5.04 -12.77
C ASN A 33 13.70 4.05 -12.80
N LEU A 34 14.63 4.27 -13.72
CA LEU A 34 15.78 3.41 -13.90
C LEU A 34 16.60 3.24 -12.60
N ASN A 35 17.06 2.02 -12.39
CA ASN A 35 17.91 1.64 -11.26
C ASN A 35 17.29 1.87 -9.87
N LYS A 36 15.97 1.99 -9.77
CA LYS A 36 15.26 2.13 -8.49
C LYS A 36 15.63 1.02 -7.50
N HIS A 37 15.83 -0.20 -7.96
CA HIS A 37 16.20 -1.37 -7.15
C HIS A 37 17.58 -1.28 -6.50
N THR A 38 18.45 -0.37 -6.96
CA THR A 38 19.83 -0.26 -6.45
C THR A 38 19.93 0.45 -5.10
N THR A 39 18.89 1.19 -4.71
CA THR A 39 18.81 1.86 -3.41
C THR A 39 17.98 1.04 -2.42
N GLN A 40 18.27 1.18 -1.12
CA GLN A 40 17.49 0.48 -0.08
C GLN A 40 16.02 0.94 -0.07
N GLU A 41 15.79 2.22 -0.25
CA GLU A 41 14.44 2.80 -0.25
C GLU A 41 13.67 2.36 -1.51
N GLY A 42 14.28 2.47 -2.67
CA GLY A 42 13.66 2.03 -3.93
C GLY A 42 13.33 0.53 -3.94
N LEU A 43 14.25 -0.31 -3.44
CA LEU A 43 13.97 -1.75 -3.31
C LEU A 43 12.84 -2.01 -2.31
N ARG A 44 12.77 -1.26 -1.20
CA ARG A 44 11.65 -1.36 -0.24
C ARG A 44 10.30 -1.02 -0.88
N GLU A 45 10.25 0.01 -1.72
CA GLU A 45 9.04 0.37 -2.46
C GLU A 45 8.66 -0.71 -3.47
N ILE A 46 9.63 -1.29 -4.18
CA ILE A 46 9.39 -2.41 -5.09
C ILE A 46 8.79 -3.60 -4.33
N ILE A 47 9.40 -4.01 -3.21
CA ILE A 47 8.90 -5.10 -2.37
C ILE A 47 7.47 -4.83 -1.89
N ARG A 48 7.16 -3.61 -1.47
CA ARG A 48 5.81 -3.23 -1.03
C ARG A 48 4.79 -3.29 -2.17
N SER A 49 5.20 -2.94 -3.38
CA SER A 49 4.36 -3.02 -4.58
C SER A 49 4.12 -4.47 -5.02
N GLU A 50 5.17 -5.29 -5.05
CA GLU A 50 5.03 -6.72 -5.35
C GLU A 50 4.13 -7.41 -4.32
N ARG A 51 4.31 -7.11 -3.03
CA ARG A 51 3.44 -7.64 -1.98
C ARG A 51 1.97 -7.22 -2.15
N LEU A 52 1.71 -5.99 -2.60
CA LEU A 52 0.36 -5.55 -2.91
C LEU A 52 -0.27 -6.36 -4.04
N ILE A 53 0.51 -6.64 -5.08
CA ILE A 53 0.05 -7.41 -6.25
C ILE A 53 -0.19 -8.87 -5.87
N GLU A 54 0.78 -9.52 -5.23
CA GLU A 54 0.70 -10.94 -4.84
C GLU A 54 -0.43 -11.24 -3.87
N LEU A 55 -0.67 -10.36 -2.90
CA LEU A 55 -1.70 -10.53 -1.88
C LEU A 55 -2.96 -9.71 -2.16
N SER A 56 -3.21 -9.40 -3.44
CA SER A 56 -4.44 -8.71 -3.84
C SER A 56 -5.68 -9.50 -3.43
N PHE A 57 -6.69 -8.80 -2.90
CA PHE A 57 -7.96 -9.37 -2.42
C PHE A 57 -7.87 -10.26 -1.17
N GLU A 58 -6.70 -10.43 -0.56
CA GLU A 58 -6.53 -11.21 0.69
C GLU A 58 -6.72 -10.37 1.98
N GLY A 59 -7.04 -9.09 1.86
CA GLY A 59 -7.27 -8.21 3.02
C GLY A 59 -5.99 -7.72 3.73
N ASN A 60 -4.82 -8.09 3.25
CA ASN A 60 -3.54 -7.79 3.91
C ASN A 60 -3.14 -6.31 3.83
N ARG A 61 -3.58 -5.58 2.79
CA ARG A 61 -3.14 -4.20 2.52
C ARG A 61 -3.39 -3.24 3.67
N TYR A 62 -4.55 -3.33 4.31
CA TYR A 62 -4.90 -2.46 5.44
C TYR A 62 -3.90 -2.61 6.60
N ASN A 63 -3.60 -3.84 6.98
CA ASN A 63 -2.65 -4.14 8.06
C ASN A 63 -1.22 -3.73 7.69
N ASP A 64 -0.81 -3.94 6.44
CA ASP A 64 0.50 -3.53 5.95
C ASP A 64 0.69 -2.02 6.01
N LEU A 65 -0.28 -1.24 5.56
CA LEU A 65 -0.22 0.23 5.60
C LEU A 65 -0.14 0.75 7.04
N ARG A 66 -0.89 0.16 7.96
CA ARG A 66 -0.81 0.51 9.40
C ARG A 66 0.56 0.16 9.98
N ARG A 67 1.05 -1.04 9.74
CA ARG A 67 2.35 -1.52 10.23
C ARG A 67 3.52 -0.69 9.70
N TRP A 68 3.45 -0.25 8.45
CA TRP A 68 4.47 0.60 7.84
C TRP A 68 4.30 2.09 8.16
N LYS A 69 3.25 2.46 8.88
CA LYS A 69 2.87 3.86 9.17
C LYS A 69 2.63 4.70 7.92
N LEU A 70 2.10 4.10 6.87
CA LEU A 70 1.70 4.73 5.62
C LEU A 70 0.18 4.93 5.51
N ALA A 71 -0.58 4.49 6.52
CA ALA A 71 -2.03 4.51 6.47
C ALA A 71 -2.60 5.94 6.40
N GLU A 72 -2.01 6.88 7.14
CA GLU A 72 -2.42 8.28 7.15
C GLU A 72 -2.31 8.91 5.75
N GLU A 73 -1.15 8.78 5.11
CA GLU A 73 -0.92 9.29 3.76
C GLU A 73 -1.84 8.61 2.73
N TYR A 74 -1.92 7.29 2.80
CA TYR A 74 -2.66 6.50 1.82
C TYR A 74 -4.17 6.69 1.94
N PHE A 75 -4.73 6.69 3.16
CA PHE A 75 -6.17 6.81 3.36
C PHE A 75 -6.70 8.24 3.30
N ASN A 76 -5.87 9.26 3.51
CA ASN A 76 -6.25 10.65 3.31
C ASN A 76 -6.14 11.11 1.84
N SER A 77 -5.56 10.26 0.96
CA SER A 77 -5.56 10.55 -0.47
C SER A 77 -6.96 10.34 -1.08
N PRO A 78 -7.35 11.16 -2.07
CA PRO A 78 -8.64 11.00 -2.73
C PRO A 78 -8.72 9.67 -3.49
N VAL A 79 -9.88 9.01 -3.39
CA VAL A 79 -10.16 7.82 -4.22
C VAL A 79 -10.55 8.28 -5.61
N LYS A 80 -9.82 7.84 -6.61
CA LYS A 80 -10.03 8.19 -8.02
C LYS A 80 -10.50 6.99 -8.80
N GLY A 81 -11.30 7.22 -9.82
CA GLY A 81 -11.80 6.20 -10.73
C GLY A 81 -12.15 6.80 -12.08
N TRP A 82 -12.46 5.94 -13.03
CA TRP A 82 -12.96 6.33 -14.33
C TRP A 82 -14.37 6.92 -14.24
N SER A 83 -14.70 7.81 -15.16
CA SER A 83 -16.01 8.45 -15.26
C SER A 83 -17.01 7.53 -15.99
N VAL A 84 -17.41 6.43 -15.34
CA VAL A 84 -18.21 5.34 -15.93
C VAL A 84 -19.62 5.72 -16.36
N ASP A 85 -20.13 6.87 -15.91
CA ASP A 85 -21.47 7.35 -16.21
C ASP A 85 -21.52 8.23 -17.49
N GLU A 86 -20.37 8.47 -18.14
CA GLU A 86 -20.30 9.31 -19.32
C GLU A 86 -20.56 8.53 -20.59
N SER A 87 -21.18 9.19 -21.58
CA SER A 87 -21.65 8.57 -22.82
C SER A 87 -20.63 8.60 -23.97
N THR A 88 -19.58 9.43 -23.86
CA THR A 88 -18.52 9.52 -24.86
C THR A 88 -17.27 8.81 -24.42
N VAL A 89 -16.46 8.34 -25.37
CA VAL A 89 -15.20 7.64 -25.08
C VAL A 89 -14.21 8.58 -24.39
N GLU A 90 -14.13 9.81 -24.85
CA GLU A 90 -13.24 10.83 -24.31
C GLU A 90 -13.56 11.17 -22.87
N ASP A 91 -14.83 11.30 -22.53
CA ASP A 91 -15.29 11.63 -21.19
C ASP A 91 -15.20 10.42 -20.25
N TYR A 92 -15.43 9.21 -20.78
CA TYR A 92 -15.31 7.96 -20.01
C TYR A 92 -13.88 7.77 -19.46
N TYR A 93 -12.85 8.06 -20.27
CA TYR A 93 -11.45 7.91 -19.84
C TYR A 93 -10.93 9.09 -18.99
N THR A 94 -11.80 9.98 -18.54
CA THR A 94 -11.41 11.00 -17.55
C THR A 94 -11.38 10.43 -16.15
N ILE A 95 -10.38 10.86 -15.36
CA ILE A 95 -10.25 10.42 -13.95
C ILE A 95 -10.98 11.42 -13.08
N LYS A 96 -12.02 10.95 -12.41
CA LYS A 96 -12.79 11.72 -11.41
C LYS A 96 -12.51 11.24 -9.99
N GLN A 97 -12.67 12.13 -9.02
CA GLN A 97 -12.67 11.75 -7.62
C GLN A 97 -14.02 11.11 -7.27
N VAL A 98 -13.99 9.83 -6.93
CA VAL A 98 -15.20 9.04 -6.63
C VAL A 98 -15.47 8.91 -5.14
N GLY A 99 -14.51 9.28 -4.30
CA GLY A 99 -14.69 9.20 -2.85
C GLY A 99 -13.60 9.90 -2.06
N VAL A 100 -13.91 10.11 -0.78
CA VAL A 100 -12.97 10.64 0.22
C VAL A 100 -12.93 9.65 1.38
N ARG A 101 -11.73 9.39 1.87
CA ARG A 101 -11.50 8.63 3.09
C ARG A 101 -10.89 9.57 4.12
N SER A 102 -11.02 9.21 5.39
CA SER A 102 -10.39 9.97 6.48
C SER A 102 -9.70 8.99 7.41
N PHE A 103 -8.44 9.30 7.74
CA PHE A 103 -7.65 8.57 8.70
C PHE A 103 -7.03 9.59 9.67
N ASN A 104 -7.37 9.48 10.95
CA ASN A 104 -6.92 10.41 11.98
C ASN A 104 -5.79 9.78 12.80
N SER A 105 -4.58 10.29 12.62
CA SER A 105 -3.40 9.88 13.40
C SER A 105 -3.37 10.66 14.74
N PRO A 106 -2.99 10.01 15.85
CA PRO A 106 -2.59 8.62 16.04
C PRO A 106 -3.76 7.64 16.26
N ARG A 107 -4.99 8.17 16.42
CA ARG A 107 -6.20 7.42 16.82
C ARG A 107 -6.39 6.14 15.99
N ASP A 108 -6.44 6.27 14.67
CA ASP A 108 -6.86 5.19 13.77
C ASP A 108 -5.76 4.13 13.55
N TYR A 109 -4.55 4.35 14.10
CA TYR A 109 -3.55 3.29 14.21
C TYR A 109 -3.85 2.28 15.32
N PHE A 110 -4.75 2.61 16.24
CA PHE A 110 -5.15 1.77 17.37
C PHE A 110 -6.64 1.41 17.26
N HIS A 111 -7.02 0.33 17.93
CA HIS A 111 -8.41 0.02 18.16
C HIS A 111 -8.81 0.50 19.57
N PRO A 112 -10.05 0.99 19.76
CA PRO A 112 -10.50 1.37 21.08
C PRO A 112 -10.58 0.14 22.00
N ILE A 113 -10.24 0.34 23.26
CA ILE A 113 -10.54 -0.64 24.31
C ILE A 113 -12.03 -0.47 24.66
N SER A 114 -12.76 -1.58 24.81
CA SER A 114 -14.16 -1.52 25.20
C SER A 114 -14.35 -0.76 26.50
N ILE A 115 -15.36 0.12 26.56
CA ILE A 115 -15.68 0.87 27.77
C ILE A 115 -15.99 -0.04 28.96
N ASN A 116 -16.58 -1.22 28.71
CA ASN A 116 -16.85 -2.21 29.74
C ASN A 116 -15.57 -2.71 30.38
N GLU A 117 -14.53 -2.97 29.61
CA GLU A 117 -13.22 -3.42 30.11
C GLU A 117 -12.56 -2.37 30.98
N ILE A 118 -12.64 -1.10 30.57
CA ILE A 118 -12.11 0.03 31.34
C ILE A 118 -12.90 0.22 32.64
N THR A 119 -14.21 -0.02 32.60
CA THR A 119 -15.06 0.09 33.81
C THR A 119 -14.75 -1.03 34.81
N ILE A 120 -14.48 -2.23 34.33
CA ILE A 120 -14.13 -3.40 35.21
C ILE A 120 -12.72 -3.25 35.74
N ASN A 121 -11.77 -2.78 34.95
CA ASN A 121 -10.39 -2.63 35.34
C ASN A 121 -9.92 -1.17 35.24
N PRO A 122 -9.95 -0.41 36.35
CA PRO A 122 -9.59 1.01 36.38
C PRO A 122 -8.11 1.30 36.09
N ASN A 123 -7.26 0.25 36.00
CA ASN A 123 -5.86 0.42 35.58
C ASN A 123 -5.70 0.45 34.07
N LEU A 124 -6.75 0.16 33.28
CA LEU A 124 -6.73 0.30 31.83
C LEU A 124 -6.90 1.76 31.45
N ILE A 125 -6.02 2.21 30.57
CA ILE A 125 -6.08 3.55 29.97
C ILE A 125 -6.43 3.39 28.50
N GLN A 126 -7.39 4.17 28.01
CA GLN A 126 -7.81 4.15 26.63
C GLN A 126 -6.64 4.49 25.67
N ASN A 127 -6.66 3.91 24.49
CA ASN A 127 -5.71 4.22 23.44
C ASN A 127 -5.80 5.70 23.01
N PRO A 128 -4.68 6.31 22.58
CA PRO A 128 -4.65 7.73 22.23
C PRO A 128 -5.69 8.12 21.18
N GLY A 129 -6.50 9.12 21.51
CA GLY A 129 -7.51 9.70 20.62
C GLY A 129 -8.89 9.01 20.62
N TRP A 130 -9.06 7.98 21.46
CA TRP A 130 -10.35 7.29 21.68
C TRP A 130 -11.01 7.70 23.00
#